data_bf4426357538e9af8ad6da9ffb83c1c2
#
_entry.id   bf4426357538e9af8ad6da9ffb83c1c2
#
_cell.length_a   1.000
_cell.length_b   1.000
_cell.length_c   1.000
_cell.angle_alpha   90.00
_cell.angle_beta   90.00
_cell.angle_gamma   90.00
#
_symmetry.space_group_name_H-M   'P 1'
#
loop_
_entity.id
_entity.type
_entity.pdbx_description
1 polymer ?
#
loop_
_entity_poly.entity_id
_entity_poly.type
_entity_poly.pdbx_seq_one_letter_code
_entity_poly.pdbx_strand_id
1 'polypeptide(L)'
;MNSNTLSNTENINSKNVLLLGAADGIGLAISKILEKKNYNVYVTSRKTYSSSLKIKYFQLMATEEKSWLKFTNILDEENIVFDLIINTIGILQDKENDIIPEKSIKNLNSASFIKNIEANTLATALCIKYLVNYTSNKKHVVIANLTARLGSISDNNIGGWISYRASKAAQHMIIKTASIEFKRTNKNIILIGLHPGTVKTKLSDPFSKSAKNIFSTHESGINLLKVIEELDLDSSGKIYDFSGKIVPY
;
A
#
# COMPACT_ATOMS: atom_id res chain seq x y z
N MET A 1 54.10 -11.02 -17.85
CA MET A 1 53.36 -9.76 -17.70
C MET A 1 51.88 -10.08 -17.75
N ASN A 2 51.28 -10.30 -16.60
CA ASN A 2 49.88 -10.63 -16.48
C ASN A 2 49.12 -9.36 -16.11
N SER A 3 48.31 -8.84 -17.03
CA SER A 3 47.38 -7.75 -16.79
C SER A 3 46.04 -8.34 -16.34
N ASN A 4 45.80 -8.34 -15.03
CA ASN A 4 44.48 -8.56 -14.45
C ASN A 4 43.59 -7.37 -14.77
N THR A 5 42.73 -7.51 -15.76
CA THR A 5 41.57 -6.65 -15.94
C THR A 5 40.51 -7.09 -14.96
N LEU A 6 40.46 -6.46 -13.80
CA LEU A 6 39.31 -6.50 -12.90
C LEU A 6 38.15 -5.81 -13.63
N SER A 7 37.14 -6.59 -14.02
CA SER A 7 35.88 -6.10 -14.52
C SER A 7 35.20 -5.27 -13.45
N ASN A 8 35.16 -3.95 -13.65
CA ASN A 8 34.25 -3.05 -12.93
C ASN A 8 32.82 -3.48 -13.27
N THR A 9 32.23 -4.35 -12.47
CA THR A 9 30.79 -4.49 -12.42
C THR A 9 30.25 -3.18 -11.83
N GLU A 10 29.77 -2.29 -12.69
CA GLU A 10 28.99 -1.14 -12.29
C GLU A 10 27.93 -1.64 -11.30
N ASN A 11 27.99 -1.14 -10.08
CA ASN A 11 26.94 -1.28 -9.08
C ASN A 11 25.69 -0.61 -9.67
N ILE A 12 24.83 -1.39 -10.34
CA ILE A 12 23.49 -0.97 -10.69
C ILE A 12 22.84 -0.70 -9.33
N ASN A 13 22.68 0.57 -8.99
CA ASN A 13 22.01 1.01 -7.76
C ASN A 13 20.61 0.40 -7.75
N SER A 14 20.45 -0.73 -7.06
CA SER A 14 19.17 -1.41 -6.96
C SER A 14 18.21 -0.49 -6.22
N LYS A 15 16.99 -0.33 -6.78
CA LYS A 15 15.96 0.51 -6.16
C LYS A 15 15.49 -0.09 -4.85
N ASN A 16 15.30 0.74 -3.84
CA ASN A 16 14.72 0.35 -2.56
C ASN A 16 13.20 0.48 -2.60
N VAL A 17 12.49 -0.58 -2.25
CA VAL A 17 11.02 -0.59 -2.20
C VAL A 17 10.54 -1.00 -0.82
N LEU A 18 9.66 -0.21 -0.23
CA LEU A 18 8.99 -0.53 1.02
C LEU A 18 7.56 -1.03 0.76
N LEU A 19 7.24 -2.18 1.32
CA LEU A 19 5.92 -2.79 1.30
C LEU A 19 5.38 -2.89 2.72
N LEU A 20 4.33 -2.13 3.03
CA LEU A 20 3.68 -2.16 4.34
C LEU A 20 2.60 -3.23 4.39
N GLY A 21 2.61 -4.06 5.45
CA GLY A 21 1.63 -5.13 5.64
C GLY A 21 1.77 -6.29 4.66
N ALA A 22 2.97 -6.54 4.14
CA ALA A 22 3.19 -7.45 3.01
C ALA A 22 3.66 -8.86 3.40
N ALA A 23 3.28 -9.34 4.58
CA ALA A 23 3.59 -10.71 5.00
C ALA A 23 2.71 -11.78 4.33
N ASP A 24 1.59 -11.38 3.74
CA ASP A 24 0.68 -12.26 3.00
C ASP A 24 -0.02 -11.54 1.83
N GLY A 25 -0.96 -12.21 1.18
CA GLY A 25 -1.84 -11.64 0.17
C GLY A 25 -1.13 -10.96 -1.00
N ILE A 26 -1.66 -9.80 -1.40
CA ILE A 26 -1.17 -9.01 -2.54
C ILE A 26 0.24 -8.46 -2.24
N GLY A 27 0.46 -7.99 -1.01
CA GLY A 27 1.76 -7.45 -0.61
C GLY A 27 2.89 -8.47 -0.75
N LEU A 28 2.68 -9.71 -0.28
CA LEU A 28 3.65 -10.80 -0.45
C LEU A 28 3.87 -11.15 -1.93
N ALA A 29 2.82 -11.11 -2.75
CA ALA A 29 2.97 -11.37 -4.18
C ALA A 29 3.82 -10.29 -4.86
N ILE A 30 3.58 -9.01 -4.54
CA ILE A 30 4.38 -7.88 -5.04
C ILE A 30 5.83 -7.99 -4.57
N SER A 31 6.09 -8.33 -3.30
CA SER A 31 7.47 -8.46 -2.78
C SER A 31 8.27 -9.49 -3.57
N LYS A 32 7.68 -10.64 -3.86
CA LYS A 32 8.32 -11.70 -4.67
C LYS A 32 8.55 -11.28 -6.13
N ILE A 33 7.65 -10.49 -6.72
CA ILE A 33 7.84 -9.98 -8.10
C ILE A 33 9.02 -8.99 -8.12
N LEU A 34 9.09 -8.08 -7.15
CA LEU A 34 10.16 -7.08 -7.07
C LEU A 34 11.52 -7.68 -6.72
N GLU A 35 11.54 -8.70 -5.85
CA GLU A 35 12.75 -9.47 -5.55
C GLU A 35 13.35 -10.09 -6.82
N LYS A 36 12.51 -10.71 -7.67
CA LYS A 36 12.93 -11.28 -8.96
C LYS A 36 13.43 -10.22 -9.95
N LYS A 37 12.94 -9.00 -9.84
CA LYS A 37 13.41 -7.82 -10.63
C LYS A 37 14.65 -7.15 -10.03
N ASN A 38 15.32 -7.76 -9.05
CA ASN A 38 16.53 -7.26 -8.37
C ASN A 38 16.36 -5.95 -7.59
N TYR A 39 15.16 -5.68 -7.03
CA TYR A 39 14.95 -4.61 -6.08
C TYR A 39 15.40 -5.03 -4.68
N ASN A 40 15.85 -4.08 -3.86
CA ASN A 40 15.98 -4.27 -2.41
C ASN A 40 14.58 -4.11 -1.81
N VAL A 41 14.03 -5.19 -1.29
CA VAL A 41 12.66 -5.21 -0.80
C VAL A 41 12.65 -5.15 0.72
N TYR A 42 11.96 -4.16 1.26
CA TYR A 42 11.73 -3.94 2.67
C TYR A 42 10.24 -4.21 2.96
N VAL A 43 9.97 -5.07 3.93
CA VAL A 43 8.60 -5.50 4.25
C VAL A 43 8.30 -5.20 5.70
N THR A 44 7.14 -4.62 5.98
CA THR A 44 6.66 -4.53 7.35
C THR A 44 5.53 -5.50 7.64
N SER A 45 5.47 -5.98 8.88
CA SER A 45 4.44 -6.87 9.38
C SER A 45 4.19 -6.65 10.87
N ARG A 46 3.01 -7.04 11.36
CA ARG A 46 2.72 -7.08 12.80
C ARG A 46 3.53 -8.15 13.53
N LYS A 47 3.89 -9.22 12.83
CA LYS A 47 4.73 -10.32 13.34
C LYS A 47 6.16 -10.15 12.86
N THR A 48 7.10 -10.70 13.61
CA THR A 48 8.49 -10.81 13.19
C THR A 48 8.67 -11.97 12.21
N TYR A 49 9.49 -11.75 11.20
CA TYR A 49 9.89 -12.76 10.20
C TYR A 49 11.41 -12.71 10.02
N SER A 50 12.00 -13.85 9.66
CA SER A 50 13.42 -13.89 9.29
C SER A 50 13.64 -13.17 7.96
N SER A 51 14.59 -12.26 7.93
CA SER A 51 15.02 -11.59 6.70
C SER A 51 15.85 -12.52 5.81
N SER A 52 15.82 -12.28 4.50
CA SER A 52 16.70 -12.91 3.51
C SER A 52 17.70 -11.87 2.96
N LEU A 53 18.60 -12.28 2.07
CA LEU A 53 19.56 -11.36 1.45
C LEU A 53 18.91 -10.21 0.68
N LYS A 54 17.71 -10.42 0.12
CA LYS A 54 17.00 -9.45 -0.72
C LYS A 54 15.70 -8.91 -0.11
N ILE A 55 15.17 -9.56 0.93
CA ILE A 55 13.95 -9.12 1.62
C ILE A 55 14.28 -8.92 3.09
N LYS A 56 14.21 -7.67 3.55
CA LYS A 56 14.35 -7.30 4.95
C LYS A 56 12.97 -7.11 5.58
N TYR A 57 12.72 -7.77 6.72
CA TYR A 57 11.46 -7.67 7.46
C TYR A 57 11.62 -6.81 8.70
N PHE A 58 10.64 -5.93 8.92
CA PHE A 58 10.54 -5.07 10.10
C PHE A 58 9.18 -5.26 10.78
N GLN A 59 9.18 -5.23 12.10
CA GLN A 59 7.94 -5.23 12.84
C GLN A 59 7.33 -3.82 12.87
N LEU A 60 6.05 -3.70 12.49
CA LEU A 60 5.34 -2.42 12.53
C LEU A 60 3.86 -2.65 12.88
N MET A 61 3.42 -2.03 13.98
CA MET A 61 2.01 -1.85 14.32
C MET A 61 1.55 -0.53 13.71
N ALA A 62 1.01 -0.60 12.49
CA ALA A 62 0.78 0.58 11.65
C ALA A 62 -0.26 1.58 12.17
N THR A 63 -1.04 1.21 13.19
CA THR A 63 -2.01 2.07 13.89
C THR A 63 -1.43 2.72 15.15
N GLU A 64 -0.16 2.45 15.49
CA GLU A 64 0.49 2.92 16.70
C GLU A 64 1.66 3.86 16.38
N GLU A 65 1.56 5.14 16.76
CA GLU A 65 2.64 6.12 16.51
C GLU A 65 3.98 5.71 17.13
N LYS A 66 3.97 5.11 18.33
CA LYS A 66 5.21 4.62 18.97
C LYS A 66 5.93 3.56 18.13
N SER A 67 5.17 2.73 17.40
CA SER A 67 5.76 1.73 16.50
C SER A 67 6.39 2.38 15.27
N TRP A 68 5.77 3.45 14.75
CA TRP A 68 6.35 4.23 13.67
C TRP A 68 7.66 4.92 14.07
N LEU A 69 7.71 5.55 15.25
CA LEU A 69 8.94 6.17 15.75
C LEU A 69 10.10 5.16 15.87
N LYS A 70 9.82 3.95 16.38
CA LYS A 70 10.83 2.89 16.40
C LYS A 70 11.30 2.48 15.00
N PHE A 71 10.37 2.35 14.06
CA PHE A 71 10.68 1.97 12.69
C PHE A 71 11.51 3.05 11.99
N THR A 72 11.12 4.34 12.11
CA THR A 72 11.88 5.43 11.49
C THR A 72 13.26 5.61 12.10
N ASN A 73 13.46 5.39 13.40
CA ASN A 73 14.79 5.39 14.00
C ASN A 73 15.73 4.35 13.34
N ILE A 74 15.21 3.15 13.03
CA ILE A 74 16.00 2.15 12.29
C ILE A 74 16.35 2.64 10.88
N LEU A 75 15.40 3.31 10.20
CA LEU A 75 15.66 3.88 8.87
C LEU A 75 16.73 4.95 8.91
N ASP A 76 16.75 5.79 9.96
CA ASP A 76 17.76 6.82 10.19
C ASP A 76 19.13 6.19 10.47
N GLU A 77 19.21 5.21 11.38
CA GLU A 77 20.45 4.51 11.72
C GLU A 77 21.09 3.80 10.52
N GLU A 78 20.25 3.19 9.66
CA GLU A 78 20.71 2.47 8.45
C GLU A 78 20.79 3.37 7.21
N ASN A 79 20.44 4.66 7.30
CA ASN A 79 20.39 5.63 6.18
C ASN A 79 19.53 5.12 5.01
N ILE A 80 18.36 4.53 5.31
CA ILE A 80 17.48 3.94 4.30
C ILE A 80 16.49 4.98 3.77
N VAL A 81 16.43 5.11 2.45
CA VAL A 81 15.39 5.86 1.73
C VAL A 81 14.80 4.99 0.63
N PHE A 82 13.58 5.27 0.19
CA PHE A 82 12.82 4.45 -0.73
C PHE A 82 12.54 5.15 -2.06
N ASP A 83 12.58 4.38 -3.13
CA ASP A 83 12.21 4.78 -4.49
C ASP A 83 10.72 4.49 -4.78
N LEU A 84 10.13 3.60 -4.01
CA LEU A 84 8.72 3.20 -4.10
C LEU A 84 8.24 2.75 -2.72
N ILE A 85 7.08 3.23 -2.32
CA ILE A 85 6.40 2.80 -1.08
C ILE A 85 5.01 2.30 -1.46
N ILE A 86 4.67 1.07 -1.08
CA ILE A 86 3.34 0.50 -1.32
C ILE A 86 2.73 0.07 0.02
N ASN A 87 1.69 0.77 0.43
CA ASN A 87 0.91 0.41 1.60
C ASN A 87 -0.20 -0.59 1.21
N THR A 88 -0.08 -1.83 1.66
CA THR A 88 -1.06 -2.90 1.42
C THR A 88 -1.92 -3.19 2.64
N ILE A 89 -1.81 -2.39 3.70
CA ILE A 89 -2.56 -2.56 4.94
C ILE A 89 -4.04 -2.24 4.70
N GLY A 90 -4.90 -3.10 5.23
CA GLY A 90 -6.33 -2.88 5.23
C GLY A 90 -7.09 -4.05 5.81
N ILE A 91 -8.32 -3.79 6.23
CA ILE A 91 -9.25 -4.78 6.76
C ILE A 91 -10.61 -4.59 6.10
N LEU A 92 -11.31 -5.68 5.85
CA LEU A 92 -12.73 -5.75 5.47
C LEU A 92 -13.49 -6.57 6.49
N GLN A 93 -12.88 -7.66 6.93
CA GLN A 93 -13.41 -8.57 7.94
C GLN A 93 -12.29 -9.08 8.83
N ASP A 94 -12.64 -9.40 10.05
CA ASP A 94 -11.81 -10.13 11.02
C ASP A 94 -12.72 -10.95 11.91
N LYS A 95 -12.74 -12.26 11.69
CA LYS A 95 -13.62 -13.18 12.42
C LYS A 95 -13.21 -13.30 13.89
N GLU A 96 -11.93 -13.16 14.22
CA GLU A 96 -11.44 -13.25 15.59
C GLU A 96 -11.90 -12.05 16.42
N ASN A 97 -12.07 -10.88 15.77
CA ASN A 97 -12.53 -9.64 16.39
C ASN A 97 -13.98 -9.27 16.03
N ASP A 98 -14.77 -10.20 15.50
CA ASP A 98 -16.16 -10.04 15.11
C ASP A 98 -16.42 -8.84 14.17
N ILE A 99 -15.45 -8.58 13.26
CA ILE A 99 -15.59 -7.57 12.23
C ILE A 99 -16.21 -8.21 10.99
N ILE A 100 -17.45 -7.87 10.72
CA ILE A 100 -18.24 -8.38 9.58
C ILE A 100 -18.81 -7.20 8.80
N PRO A 101 -18.64 -7.15 7.46
CA PRO A 101 -19.22 -6.08 6.65
C PRO A 101 -20.75 -6.05 6.76
N GLU A 102 -21.30 -4.89 7.08
CA GLU A 102 -22.73 -4.70 7.32
C GLU A 102 -23.53 -4.75 6.00
N LYS A 103 -24.60 -5.52 5.96
CA LYS A 103 -25.55 -5.54 4.83
C LYS A 103 -26.56 -4.38 4.88
N SER A 104 -26.78 -3.80 6.05
CA SER A 104 -27.77 -2.75 6.29
C SER A 104 -27.26 -1.80 7.37
N ILE A 105 -27.73 -0.53 7.34
CA ILE A 105 -27.45 0.47 8.39
C ILE A 105 -27.87 -0.02 9.78
N LYS A 106 -28.91 -0.83 9.86
CA LYS A 106 -29.40 -1.42 11.12
C LYS A 106 -28.39 -2.37 11.78
N ASN A 107 -27.44 -2.89 10.99
CA ASN A 107 -26.40 -3.80 11.47
C ASN A 107 -25.08 -3.08 11.81
N LEU A 108 -25.08 -1.73 11.78
CA LEU A 108 -23.88 -0.95 12.10
C LEU A 108 -23.44 -1.24 13.54
N ASN A 109 -22.18 -1.62 13.69
CA ASN A 109 -21.53 -1.84 14.98
C ASN A 109 -20.40 -0.83 15.16
N SER A 110 -20.43 -0.07 16.26
CA SER A 110 -19.47 1.01 16.53
C SER A 110 -18.03 0.51 16.65
N ALA A 111 -17.81 -0.65 17.29
CA ALA A 111 -16.48 -1.21 17.44
C ALA A 111 -15.90 -1.64 16.07
N SER A 112 -16.71 -2.30 15.24
CA SER A 112 -16.35 -2.68 13.88
C SER A 112 -16.07 -1.45 13.02
N PHE A 113 -16.87 -0.37 13.15
CA PHE A 113 -16.66 0.89 12.46
C PHE A 113 -15.32 1.52 12.82
N ILE A 114 -15.01 1.67 14.11
CA ILE A 114 -13.75 2.23 14.60
C ILE A 114 -12.56 1.41 14.09
N LYS A 115 -12.63 0.08 14.16
CA LYS A 115 -11.55 -0.80 13.67
C LYS A 115 -11.29 -0.65 12.17
N ASN A 116 -12.34 -0.45 11.36
CA ASN A 116 -12.18 -0.16 9.93
C ASN A 116 -11.48 1.19 9.71
N ILE A 117 -11.85 2.23 10.47
CA ILE A 117 -11.17 3.55 10.41
C ILE A 117 -9.71 3.43 10.85
N GLU A 118 -9.42 2.74 11.96
CA GLU A 118 -8.05 2.53 12.42
C GLU A 118 -7.20 1.84 11.36
N ALA A 119 -7.63 0.68 10.86
CA ALA A 119 -6.82 -0.14 9.97
C ALA A 119 -6.72 0.41 8.55
N ASN A 120 -7.78 1.01 8.00
CA ASN A 120 -7.80 1.45 6.61
C ASN A 120 -7.42 2.93 6.46
N THR A 121 -7.80 3.79 7.43
CA THR A 121 -7.67 5.24 7.33
C THR A 121 -6.47 5.74 8.13
N LEU A 122 -6.42 5.46 9.43
CA LEU A 122 -5.34 5.93 10.31
C LEU A 122 -4.00 5.34 9.88
N ALA A 123 -3.92 4.05 9.58
CA ALA A 123 -2.69 3.43 9.09
C ALA A 123 -2.16 4.09 7.81
N THR A 124 -3.06 4.52 6.88
CA THR A 124 -2.67 5.28 5.68
C THR A 124 -2.16 6.67 6.04
N ALA A 125 -2.83 7.38 6.95
CA ALA A 125 -2.39 8.72 7.39
C ALA A 125 -1.01 8.66 8.04
N LEU A 126 -0.77 7.70 8.94
CA LEU A 126 0.52 7.50 9.59
C LEU A 126 1.61 7.06 8.60
N CYS A 127 1.29 6.20 7.63
CA CYS A 127 2.20 5.86 6.54
C CYS A 127 2.70 7.12 5.82
N ILE A 128 1.80 7.99 5.38
CA ILE A 128 2.14 9.23 4.68
C ILE A 128 2.94 10.17 5.59
N LYS A 129 2.48 10.38 6.84
CA LYS A 129 3.12 11.24 7.84
C LYS A 129 4.58 10.86 8.07
N TYR A 130 4.84 9.60 8.35
CA TYR A 130 6.16 9.14 8.75
C TYR A 130 7.10 8.87 7.57
N LEU A 131 6.59 8.45 6.41
CA LEU A 131 7.45 8.03 5.30
C LEU A 131 7.74 9.12 4.25
N VAL A 132 7.07 10.24 4.30
CA VAL A 132 7.30 11.35 3.36
C VAL A 132 8.75 11.86 3.36
N ASN A 133 9.46 11.74 4.47
CA ASN A 133 10.87 12.15 4.61
C ASN A 133 11.86 11.03 4.26
N TYR A 134 11.40 9.81 4.03
CA TYR A 134 12.23 8.65 3.66
C TYR A 134 12.11 8.31 2.17
N THR A 135 11.78 9.30 1.36
CA THR A 135 11.74 9.18 -0.10
C THR A 135 13.10 9.56 -0.69
N SER A 136 13.55 8.84 -1.72
CA SER A 136 14.81 9.12 -2.40
C SER A 136 14.75 10.48 -3.13
N ASN A 137 15.92 11.10 -3.36
CA ASN A 137 16.03 12.35 -4.12
C ASN A 137 15.92 12.16 -5.66
N LYS A 138 15.39 11.03 -6.12
CA LYS A 138 15.20 10.75 -7.53
C LYS A 138 14.05 11.59 -8.11
N LYS A 139 13.92 11.57 -9.44
CA LYS A 139 13.00 12.42 -10.19
C LYS A 139 11.55 12.37 -9.71
N HIS A 140 11.05 11.17 -9.34
CA HIS A 140 9.78 11.00 -8.65
C HIS A 140 9.81 9.75 -7.78
N VAL A 141 9.15 9.82 -6.64
CA VAL A 141 8.89 8.68 -5.76
C VAL A 141 7.38 8.45 -5.70
N VAL A 142 6.96 7.21 -5.83
CA VAL A 142 5.55 6.84 -5.71
C VAL A 142 5.26 6.34 -4.31
N ILE A 143 4.22 6.91 -3.67
CA ILE A 143 3.60 6.37 -2.46
C ILE A 143 2.20 5.89 -2.86
N ALA A 144 2.05 4.59 -3.04
CA ALA A 144 0.81 3.95 -3.45
C ALA A 144 0.11 3.31 -2.26
N ASN A 145 -1.18 3.55 -2.09
CA ASN A 145 -1.97 2.98 -1.00
C ASN A 145 -3.06 2.07 -1.58
N LEU A 146 -3.08 0.78 -1.19
CA LEU A 146 -4.18 -0.09 -1.59
C LEU A 146 -5.48 0.39 -0.95
N THR A 147 -6.42 0.70 -1.81
CA THR A 147 -7.76 1.13 -1.46
C THR A 147 -8.80 0.28 -2.17
N ALA A 148 -10.03 0.77 -2.27
CA ALA A 148 -11.11 0.07 -2.95
C ALA A 148 -12.01 1.04 -3.71
N ARG A 149 -12.51 0.63 -4.88
CA ARG A 149 -13.59 1.33 -5.60
C ARG A 149 -14.79 1.62 -4.69
N LEU A 150 -15.02 0.76 -3.71
CA LEU A 150 -16.06 0.93 -2.69
C LEU A 150 -15.91 2.19 -1.82
N GLY A 151 -14.75 2.85 -1.82
CA GLY A 151 -14.55 4.16 -1.20
C GLY A 151 -15.08 5.33 -2.03
N SER A 152 -15.40 5.13 -3.30
CA SER A 152 -16.01 6.15 -4.15
C SER A 152 -17.44 6.45 -3.70
N ILE A 153 -17.75 7.72 -3.44
CA ILE A 153 -19.08 8.19 -3.06
C ILE A 153 -19.98 8.23 -4.29
N SER A 154 -19.46 8.78 -5.41
CA SER A 154 -20.22 8.94 -6.65
C SER A 154 -20.49 7.61 -7.38
N ASP A 155 -19.65 6.59 -7.20
CA ASP A 155 -19.82 5.25 -7.79
C ASP A 155 -20.63 4.29 -6.89
N ASN A 156 -21.16 4.78 -5.76
CA ASN A 156 -21.89 3.96 -4.80
C ASN A 156 -23.38 3.83 -5.15
N ASN A 157 -23.70 2.82 -5.96
CA ASN A 157 -25.07 2.52 -6.39
C ASN A 157 -25.68 1.30 -5.67
N ILE A 158 -24.95 0.62 -4.79
CA ILE A 158 -25.37 -0.65 -4.18
C ILE A 158 -25.64 -0.50 -2.68
N GLY A 159 -24.88 0.37 -1.98
CA GLY A 159 -24.92 0.48 -0.52
C GLY A 159 -24.29 -0.71 0.18
N GLY A 160 -24.63 -0.89 1.47
CA GLY A 160 -24.00 -1.91 2.33
C GLY A 160 -22.54 -1.63 2.67
N TRP A 161 -21.96 -2.45 3.54
CA TRP A 161 -20.54 -2.38 3.97
C TRP A 161 -20.14 -0.98 4.46
N ILE A 162 -20.98 -0.39 5.29
CA ILE A 162 -20.93 1.03 5.66
C ILE A 162 -19.59 1.39 6.29
N SER A 163 -19.14 0.61 7.28
CA SER A 163 -17.86 0.84 7.96
C SER A 163 -16.69 0.78 6.99
N TYR A 164 -16.67 -0.20 6.10
CA TYR A 164 -15.62 -0.36 5.10
C TYR A 164 -15.64 0.78 4.08
N ARG A 165 -16.80 1.10 3.49
CA ARG A 165 -16.94 2.21 2.53
C ARG A 165 -16.53 3.54 3.14
N ALA A 166 -17.02 3.86 4.35
CA ALA A 166 -16.64 5.08 5.06
C ALA A 166 -15.14 5.17 5.30
N SER A 167 -14.50 4.07 5.73
CA SER A 167 -13.06 4.05 5.95
C SER A 167 -12.25 4.24 4.66
N LYS A 168 -12.71 3.66 3.54
CA LYS A 168 -12.05 3.82 2.24
C LYS A 168 -12.29 5.19 1.61
N ALA A 169 -13.47 5.80 1.81
CA ALA A 169 -13.73 7.19 1.42
C ALA A 169 -12.84 8.17 2.20
N ALA A 170 -12.70 7.97 3.51
CA ALA A 170 -11.78 8.76 4.34
C ALA A 170 -10.31 8.57 3.90
N GLN A 171 -9.90 7.36 3.52
CA GLN A 171 -8.59 7.10 2.94
C GLN A 171 -8.39 7.88 1.64
N HIS A 172 -9.38 7.93 0.74
CA HIS A 172 -9.32 8.73 -0.49
C HIS A 172 -9.15 10.23 -0.19
N MET A 173 -9.87 10.75 0.81
CA MET A 173 -9.74 12.14 1.24
C MET A 173 -8.34 12.46 1.74
N ILE A 174 -7.73 11.57 2.55
CA ILE A 174 -6.36 11.74 3.05
C ILE A 174 -5.36 11.77 1.89
N ILE A 175 -5.46 10.84 0.95
CA ILE A 175 -4.60 10.79 -0.24
C ILE A 175 -4.72 12.09 -1.03
N LYS A 176 -5.94 12.55 -1.29
CA LYS A 176 -6.20 13.80 -2.01
C LYS A 176 -5.62 15.00 -1.29
N THR A 177 -5.88 15.15 0.00
CA THR A 177 -5.43 16.29 0.79
C THR A 177 -3.91 16.36 0.88
N ALA A 178 -3.25 15.25 1.20
CA ALA A 178 -1.79 15.20 1.30
C ALA A 178 -1.11 15.43 -0.07
N SER A 179 -1.70 14.95 -1.17
CA SER A 179 -1.15 15.21 -2.51
C SER A 179 -1.14 16.71 -2.87
N ILE A 180 -2.16 17.47 -2.45
CA ILE A 180 -2.22 18.93 -2.63
C ILE A 180 -1.12 19.62 -1.81
N GLU A 181 -0.90 19.15 -0.57
CA GLU A 181 0.17 19.65 0.27
C GLU A 181 1.55 19.37 -0.35
N PHE A 182 1.79 18.16 -0.87
CA PHE A 182 3.04 17.81 -1.52
C PHE A 182 3.31 18.66 -2.75
N LYS A 183 2.28 18.91 -3.57
CA LYS A 183 2.39 19.82 -4.71
C LYS A 183 2.75 21.25 -4.27
N ARG A 184 2.11 21.76 -3.21
CA ARG A 184 2.36 23.10 -2.68
C ARG A 184 3.78 23.25 -2.11
N THR A 185 4.32 22.18 -1.52
CA THR A 185 5.67 22.16 -0.92
C THR A 185 6.76 21.67 -1.88
N ASN A 186 6.46 21.57 -3.18
CA ASN A 186 7.37 21.14 -4.24
C ASN A 186 8.04 19.76 -3.99
N LYS A 187 7.33 18.85 -3.32
CA LYS A 187 7.81 17.47 -3.17
C LYS A 187 7.56 16.69 -4.46
N ASN A 188 8.60 16.04 -4.98
CA ASN A 188 8.52 15.17 -6.16
C ASN A 188 7.91 13.80 -5.80
N ILE A 189 6.74 13.81 -5.15
CA ILE A 189 6.05 12.61 -4.67
C ILE A 189 4.73 12.46 -5.43
N ILE A 190 4.53 11.28 -6.01
CA ILE A 190 3.27 10.85 -6.59
C ILE A 190 2.53 10.04 -5.53
N LEU A 191 1.52 10.63 -4.91
CA LEU A 191 0.70 9.97 -3.88
C LEU A 191 -0.62 9.53 -4.48
N ILE A 192 -0.89 8.22 -4.51
CA ILE A 192 -2.10 7.65 -5.13
C ILE A 192 -2.77 6.60 -4.27
N GLY A 193 -4.05 6.33 -4.62
CA GLY A 193 -4.75 5.12 -4.22
C GLY A 193 -4.82 4.11 -5.36
N LEU A 194 -4.75 2.81 -5.03
CA LEU A 194 -4.85 1.71 -5.98
C LEU A 194 -5.96 0.74 -5.59
N HIS A 195 -6.93 0.53 -6.46
CA HIS A 195 -7.92 -0.54 -6.31
C HIS A 195 -7.43 -1.80 -7.04
N PRO A 196 -7.16 -2.90 -6.31
CA PRO A 196 -6.54 -4.10 -6.88
C PRO A 196 -7.49 -4.98 -7.70
N GLY A 197 -8.76 -4.61 -7.84
CA GLY A 197 -9.82 -5.51 -8.30
C GLY A 197 -10.29 -6.47 -7.20
N THR A 198 -11.09 -7.45 -7.58
CA THR A 198 -11.44 -8.57 -6.68
C THR A 198 -10.34 -9.61 -6.74
N VAL A 199 -9.62 -9.79 -5.64
CA VAL A 199 -8.44 -10.68 -5.57
C VAL A 199 -8.71 -11.80 -4.59
N LYS A 200 -8.40 -13.04 -4.96
CA LYS A 200 -8.54 -14.20 -4.08
C LYS A 200 -7.55 -14.11 -2.91
N THR A 201 -8.03 -13.66 -1.75
CA THR A 201 -7.26 -13.52 -0.51
C THR A 201 -8.13 -13.91 0.69
N LYS A 202 -7.53 -14.11 1.85
CA LYS A 202 -8.27 -14.34 3.11
C LYS A 202 -9.27 -13.24 3.41
N LEU A 203 -8.97 -12.01 2.99
CA LEU A 203 -9.82 -10.83 3.20
C LEU A 203 -11.09 -10.87 2.34
N SER A 204 -10.99 -11.32 1.08
CA SER A 204 -12.07 -11.26 0.08
C SER A 204 -12.82 -12.58 -0.09
N ASP A 205 -12.26 -13.71 0.32
CA ASP A 205 -12.75 -15.05 0.01
C ASP A 205 -14.27 -15.25 0.28
N PRO A 206 -14.84 -14.78 1.40
CA PRO A 206 -16.27 -14.95 1.63
C PRO A 206 -17.18 -14.13 0.70
N PHE A 207 -16.65 -13.10 0.04
CA PHE A 207 -17.42 -12.10 -0.72
C PHE A 207 -17.15 -12.14 -2.23
N SER A 208 -16.20 -12.96 -2.66
CA SER A 208 -15.76 -13.04 -4.07
C SER A 208 -16.71 -13.83 -4.98
N LYS A 209 -17.63 -14.62 -4.41
CA LYS A 209 -18.50 -15.56 -5.17
C LYS A 209 -19.36 -14.89 -6.26
N SER A 210 -19.67 -13.60 -6.13
CA SER A 210 -20.49 -12.84 -7.09
C SER A 210 -19.66 -11.99 -8.06
N ALA A 211 -18.34 -11.98 -7.94
CA ALA A 211 -17.47 -11.17 -8.80
C ALA A 211 -17.28 -11.83 -10.17
N LYS A 212 -17.44 -11.03 -11.25
CA LYS A 212 -17.24 -11.51 -12.63
C LYS A 212 -15.79 -11.89 -12.95
N ASN A 213 -14.84 -11.16 -12.36
CA ASN A 213 -13.40 -11.39 -12.55
C ASN A 213 -12.72 -11.45 -11.19
N ILE A 214 -12.08 -12.57 -10.89
CA ILE A 214 -11.31 -12.78 -9.66
C ILE A 214 -9.85 -13.00 -10.06
N PHE A 215 -8.97 -12.11 -9.62
CA PHE A 215 -7.53 -12.23 -9.85
C PHE A 215 -6.87 -13.09 -8.78
N SER A 216 -5.82 -13.79 -9.15
CA SER A 216 -4.84 -14.28 -8.18
C SER A 216 -4.07 -13.09 -7.59
N THR A 217 -3.43 -13.27 -6.44
CA THR A 217 -2.57 -12.24 -5.84
C THR A 217 -1.40 -11.85 -6.76
N HIS A 218 -0.90 -12.80 -7.54
CA HIS A 218 0.19 -12.59 -8.48
C HIS A 218 -0.24 -11.72 -9.67
N GLU A 219 -1.37 -12.05 -10.32
CA GLU A 219 -1.92 -11.24 -11.43
C GLU A 219 -2.24 -9.81 -10.97
N SER A 220 -2.87 -9.68 -9.79
CA SER A 220 -3.15 -8.37 -9.22
C SER A 220 -1.84 -7.58 -8.96
N GLY A 221 -0.82 -8.24 -8.42
CA GLY A 221 0.49 -7.62 -8.20
C GLY A 221 1.14 -7.10 -9.49
N ILE A 222 1.09 -7.88 -10.57
CA ILE A 222 1.59 -7.46 -11.89
C ILE A 222 0.82 -6.24 -12.40
N ASN A 223 -0.52 -6.29 -12.35
CA ASN A 223 -1.37 -5.20 -12.83
C ASN A 223 -1.10 -3.90 -12.07
N LEU A 224 -1.00 -3.96 -10.74
CA LEU A 224 -0.72 -2.80 -9.90
C LEU A 224 0.65 -2.19 -10.18
N LEU A 225 1.68 -3.03 -10.34
CA LEU A 225 3.03 -2.55 -10.68
C LEU A 225 3.06 -1.91 -12.06
N LYS A 226 2.32 -2.44 -13.05
CA LYS A 226 2.19 -1.81 -14.36
C LYS A 226 1.56 -0.43 -14.26
N VAL A 227 0.49 -0.27 -13.49
CA VAL A 227 -0.12 1.05 -13.26
C VAL A 227 0.90 2.02 -12.63
N ILE A 228 1.66 1.57 -11.62
CA ILE A 228 2.69 2.39 -10.96
C ILE A 228 3.79 2.84 -11.95
N GLU A 229 4.21 1.99 -12.88
CA GLU A 229 5.24 2.29 -13.87
C GLU A 229 4.80 3.38 -14.88
N GLU A 230 3.48 3.57 -15.09
CA GLU A 230 2.90 4.54 -16.04
C GLU A 230 2.55 5.93 -15.42
N LEU A 231 2.80 6.11 -14.10
CA LEU A 231 2.42 7.33 -13.38
C LEU A 231 3.38 8.50 -13.64
N ASP A 232 2.79 9.70 -13.63
CA ASP A 232 3.47 10.99 -13.64
C ASP A 232 3.04 11.87 -12.45
N LEU A 233 3.58 13.09 -12.34
CA LEU A 233 3.24 14.01 -11.26
C LEU A 233 1.77 14.44 -11.27
N ASP A 234 1.14 14.50 -12.44
CA ASP A 234 -0.29 14.84 -12.57
C ASP A 234 -1.20 13.70 -12.13
N SER A 235 -0.65 12.52 -11.95
CA SER A 235 -1.34 11.36 -11.37
C SER A 235 -1.56 11.49 -9.86
N SER A 236 -0.81 12.37 -9.19
CA SER A 236 -0.85 12.53 -7.73
C SER A 236 -2.23 12.98 -7.25
N GLY A 237 -2.72 12.38 -6.19
CA GLY A 237 -4.03 12.61 -5.60
C GLY A 237 -5.18 11.91 -6.31
N LYS A 238 -4.94 10.99 -7.21
CA LYS A 238 -5.98 10.21 -7.90
C LYS A 238 -6.06 8.78 -7.36
N ILE A 239 -7.20 8.15 -7.61
CA ILE A 239 -7.43 6.73 -7.32
C ILE A 239 -7.49 5.99 -8.65
N TYR A 240 -6.66 4.96 -8.82
CA TYR A 240 -6.62 4.14 -10.02
C TYR A 240 -7.12 2.72 -9.73
N ASP A 241 -7.77 2.10 -10.69
CA ASP A 241 -8.04 0.67 -10.63
C ASP A 241 -6.87 -0.13 -11.25
N PHE A 242 -6.96 -1.45 -11.13
CA PHE A 242 -5.95 -2.39 -11.64
C PHE A 242 -5.70 -2.30 -13.16
N SER A 243 -6.55 -1.62 -13.92
CA SER A 243 -6.39 -1.39 -15.36
C SER A 243 -5.84 -0.01 -15.70
N GLY A 244 -5.51 0.81 -14.70
CA GLY A 244 -5.04 2.19 -14.88
C GLY A 244 -6.16 3.21 -15.09
N LYS A 245 -7.43 2.83 -14.95
CA LYS A 245 -8.55 3.75 -15.04
C LYS A 245 -8.74 4.50 -13.72
N ILE A 246 -9.08 5.79 -13.83
CA ILE A 246 -9.40 6.60 -12.66
C ILE A 246 -10.73 6.16 -12.07
N VAL A 247 -10.73 5.91 -10.75
CA VAL A 247 -11.93 5.70 -9.95
C VAL A 247 -12.40 7.06 -9.46
N PRO A 248 -13.64 7.48 -9.71
CA PRO A 248 -14.14 8.77 -9.23
C PRO A 248 -14.23 8.77 -7.69
N TYR A 249 -14.26 9.98 -7.10
CA TYR A 249 -14.43 10.15 -5.64
C TYR A 249 -15.88 9.93 -5.17
#